data_2f1b1728df30c7dc4088d2cc795ae3c8
#
_entry.id   2f1b1728df30c7dc4088d2cc795ae3c8
#
_cell.length_a   1.000
_cell.length_b   1.000
_cell.length_c   1.000
_cell.angle_alpha   90.00
_cell.angle_beta   90.00
_cell.angle_gamma   90.00
#
_symmetry.space_group_name_H-M   'P 1'
#
loop_
_entity.id
_entity.type
_entity.pdbx_description
1 polymer ?
#
loop_
_entity_poly.entity_id
_entity_poly.type
_entity_poly.pdbx_seq_one_letter_code
_entity_poly.pdbx_strand_id
1 'polypeptide(L)' 'MLNLRKDDIEFIKKHVGDDSVLLKTDDIGVFLDVLYDWIARYGWDTTGENYSDLGREAQKIYDYAYAHC' A
#
# COMPACT_ATOMS: atom_id res chain seq x y z
N MET A 1 4.27 5.44 -13.08
CA MET A 1 4.05 5.45 -11.61
C MET A 1 2.91 6.40 -11.28
N LEU A 2 2.05 6.00 -10.37
CA LEU A 2 0.94 6.85 -9.93
C LEU A 2 1.44 8.05 -9.12
N ASN A 3 0.61 9.07 -9.02
CA ASN A 3 0.96 10.31 -8.34
C ASN A 3 0.80 10.18 -6.82
N LEU A 4 1.74 9.47 -6.20
CA LEU A 4 1.74 9.19 -4.76
C LEU A 4 2.52 10.26 -4.00
N ARG A 5 2.22 10.37 -2.70
CA ARG A 5 2.99 11.24 -1.81
C ARG A 5 4.38 10.63 -1.56
N LYS A 6 5.35 11.48 -1.23
CA LYS A 6 6.71 11.03 -0.96
C LYS A 6 6.75 9.98 0.16
N ASP A 7 6.00 10.21 1.23
CA ASP A 7 5.95 9.28 2.36
C ASP A 7 5.38 7.93 1.96
N ASP A 8 4.40 7.92 1.05
CA ASP A 8 3.80 6.69 0.53
C ASP A 8 4.84 5.88 -0.25
N ILE A 9 5.62 6.55 -1.09
CA ILE A 9 6.67 5.92 -1.88
C ILE A 9 7.73 5.33 -0.97
N GLU A 10 8.16 6.07 0.05
CA GLU A 10 9.15 5.59 1.02
C GLU A 10 8.64 4.37 1.77
N PHE A 11 7.38 4.39 2.19
CA PHE A 11 6.78 3.24 2.86
C PHE A 11 6.83 2.00 1.98
N ILE A 12 6.43 2.13 0.72
CA ILE A 12 6.41 1.01 -0.22
C ILE A 12 7.82 0.46 -0.41
N LYS A 13 8.80 1.33 -0.61
CA LYS A 13 10.19 0.91 -0.78
C LYS A 13 10.71 0.16 0.44
N LYS A 14 10.34 0.61 1.63
CA LYS A 14 10.84 0.04 2.88
C LYS A 14 10.18 -1.29 3.24
N HIS A 15 8.86 -1.38 3.05
CA HIS A 15 8.07 -2.50 3.58
C HIS A 15 7.60 -3.48 2.51
N VAL A 16 7.40 -3.02 1.29
CA VAL A 16 6.93 -3.88 0.18
C VAL A 16 8.08 -4.28 -0.72
N GLY A 17 8.91 -3.33 -1.13
CA GLY A 17 10.09 -3.59 -1.95
C GLY A 17 10.31 -2.50 -2.99
N ASP A 18 11.59 -2.24 -3.31
CA ASP A 18 11.99 -1.23 -4.28
C ASP A 18 11.52 -1.57 -5.70
N ASP A 19 11.37 -2.85 -5.99
CA ASP A 19 10.97 -3.35 -7.30
C ASP A 19 9.50 -3.73 -7.36
N SER A 20 8.73 -3.27 -6.39
CA SER A 20 7.29 -3.56 -6.32
C SER A 20 6.56 -3.00 -7.53
N VAL A 21 5.55 -3.74 -7.99
CA VAL A 21 4.64 -3.27 -9.04
C VAL A 21 3.90 -2.00 -8.60
N LEU A 22 3.74 -1.79 -7.28
CA LEU A 22 3.13 -0.57 -6.75
C LEU A 22 3.88 0.69 -7.16
N LEU A 23 5.20 0.60 -7.35
CA LEU A 23 6.03 1.72 -7.78
C LEU A 23 6.14 1.85 -9.30
N LYS A 24 5.77 0.81 -10.03
CA LYS A 24 5.96 0.75 -11.48
C LYS A 24 4.68 0.95 -12.28
N THR A 25 3.55 0.54 -11.71
CA THR A 25 2.28 0.59 -12.44
C THR A 25 1.74 2.02 -12.54
N ASP A 26 1.10 2.33 -13.67
CA ASP A 26 0.31 3.53 -13.86
C ASP A 26 -1.18 3.25 -13.77
N ASP A 27 -1.56 1.99 -13.57
CA ASP A 27 -2.95 1.55 -13.51
C ASP A 27 -3.42 1.52 -12.07
N ILE A 28 -4.38 2.39 -11.72
CA ILE A 28 -4.90 2.46 -10.36
C ILE A 28 -5.57 1.15 -9.92
N GLY A 29 -6.23 0.45 -10.82
CA GLY A 29 -6.85 -0.83 -10.50
C GLY A 29 -5.82 -1.87 -10.06
N VAL A 30 -4.73 -1.98 -10.80
CA VAL A 30 -3.62 -2.87 -10.46
C VAL A 30 -2.99 -2.47 -9.14
N PHE A 31 -2.74 -1.17 -8.95
CA PHE A 31 -2.17 -0.65 -7.71
C PHE A 31 -3.02 -1.04 -6.50
N LEU A 32 -4.32 -0.78 -6.56
CA LEU A 32 -5.23 -1.05 -5.46
C LEU A 32 -5.33 -2.55 -5.17
N ASP A 33 -5.40 -3.39 -6.20
CA ASP A 33 -5.46 -4.85 -6.04
C ASP A 33 -4.22 -5.39 -5.33
N VAL A 34 -3.04 -4.98 -5.77
CA VAL A 34 -1.78 -5.44 -5.19
C VAL A 34 -1.64 -4.95 -3.75
N LEU A 35 -1.96 -3.70 -3.51
CA LEU A 35 -1.86 -3.12 -2.17
C LEU A 35 -2.86 -3.78 -1.22
N TYR A 36 -4.08 -4.02 -1.66
CA TYR A 36 -5.10 -4.70 -0.87
C TYR A 36 -4.63 -6.11 -0.49
N ASP A 37 -4.07 -6.85 -1.44
CA ASP A 37 -3.55 -8.19 -1.20
C ASP A 37 -2.42 -8.16 -0.15
N TRP A 38 -1.53 -7.18 -0.26
CA TRP A 38 -0.45 -7.00 0.72
C TRP A 38 -1.01 -6.71 2.11
N ILE A 39 -2.00 -5.82 2.21
CA ILE A 39 -2.66 -5.51 3.49
C ILE A 39 -3.29 -6.76 4.09
N ALA A 40 -3.97 -7.55 3.27
CA ALA A 40 -4.62 -8.77 3.73
C ALA A 40 -3.63 -9.79 4.28
N ARG A 41 -2.40 -9.81 3.76
CA ARG A 41 -1.36 -10.76 4.17
C ARG A 41 -0.51 -10.27 5.33
N TYR A 42 -0.20 -8.97 5.35
CA TYR A 42 0.82 -8.43 6.26
C TYR A 42 0.31 -7.30 7.14
N GLY A 43 -0.88 -6.79 6.88
CA GLY A 43 -1.41 -5.61 7.55
C GLY A 43 -2.14 -5.88 8.86
N TRP A 44 -2.18 -7.12 9.34
CA TRP A 44 -2.89 -7.49 10.56
C TRP A 44 -1.91 -7.65 11.72
N ASP A 45 -2.39 -7.38 12.95
CA ASP A 45 -1.61 -7.65 14.13
C ASP A 45 -1.57 -9.16 14.42
N THR A 46 -0.87 -9.56 15.49
CA THR A 46 -0.68 -10.96 15.82
C THR A 46 -1.97 -11.66 16.24
N THR A 47 -2.98 -10.91 16.67
CA THR A 47 -4.28 -11.46 17.04
C THR A 47 -5.23 -11.60 15.85
N GLY A 48 -4.95 -10.89 14.75
CA GLY A 48 -5.80 -10.87 13.57
C GLY A 48 -7.09 -10.06 13.73
N GLU A 49 -7.27 -9.38 14.86
CA GLU A 49 -8.49 -8.62 15.14
C GLU A 49 -8.44 -7.19 14.63
N ASN A 50 -7.24 -6.61 14.57
CA ASN A 50 -7.04 -5.22 14.15
C ASN A 50 -5.90 -5.14 13.17
N TYR A 51 -5.85 -4.06 12.39
CA TYR A 51 -4.70 -3.75 11.57
C TYR A 51 -3.50 -3.45 12.47
N SER A 52 -2.33 -3.94 12.07
CA SER A 52 -1.05 -3.49 12.64
C SER A 52 -0.79 -2.04 12.23
N ASP A 53 0.25 -1.43 12.79
CA ASP A 53 0.66 -0.08 12.39
C ASP A 53 0.99 -0.05 10.89
N LEU A 54 1.64 -1.10 10.38
CA LEU A 54 1.92 -1.22 8.94
C LEU A 54 0.64 -1.28 8.13
N GLY A 55 -0.35 -2.04 8.59
CA GLY A 55 -1.63 -2.14 7.91
C GLY A 55 -2.38 -0.81 7.87
N ARG A 56 -2.32 -0.05 8.96
CA ARG A 56 -2.95 1.27 9.02
C ARG A 56 -2.30 2.25 8.04
N GLU A 57 -0.98 2.25 7.98
CA GLU A 57 -0.26 3.11 7.03
C GLU A 57 -0.56 2.71 5.59
N ALA A 58 -0.58 1.41 5.31
CA ALA A 58 -0.91 0.91 3.97
C ALA A 58 -2.36 1.26 3.60
N GLN A 59 -3.29 1.20 4.54
CA GLN A 59 -4.68 1.58 4.30
C GLN A 59 -4.80 3.07 3.97
N LYS A 60 -4.02 3.91 4.62
CA LYS A 60 -3.99 5.35 4.30
C LYS A 60 -3.50 5.57 2.86
N ILE A 61 -2.51 4.81 2.43
CA ILE A 61 -2.01 4.88 1.05
C ILE A 61 -3.09 4.44 0.07
N TYR A 62 -3.79 3.36 0.39
CA TYR A 62 -4.90 2.85 -0.42
C TYR A 62 -5.97 3.93 -0.59
N ASP A 63 -6.40 4.53 0.51
CA ASP A 63 -7.44 5.55 0.50
C ASP A 63 -7.01 6.78 -0.29
N TYR A 64 -5.77 7.21 -0.12
CA TYR A 64 -5.21 8.34 -0.86
C TYR A 64 -5.19 8.05 -2.37
N ALA A 65 -4.68 6.89 -2.74
CA ALA A 65 -4.61 6.50 -4.15
C ALA A 65 -6.00 6.41 -4.79
N TYR A 66 -6.94 5.84 -4.07
CA TYR A 66 -8.33 5.74 -4.53
C TYR A 66 -8.95 7.12 -4.78
N ALA A 67 -8.66 8.09 -3.93
CA ALA A 67 -9.26 9.42 -4.01
C ALA A 67 -8.54 10.34 -4.99
N HIS A 68 -7.22 10.17 -5.21
CA HIS A 68 -6.39 11.15 -5.91
C HIS A 68 -5.68 10.60 -7.14
N CYS A 69 -5.74 9.33 -7.37
CA CYS A 69 -5.18 8.69 -8.57
C CYS A 69 -6.30 8.00 -9.38
#